data_1b2ffe01b224fa8643d9d152e93436c2
#
_entry.id   1b2ffe01b224fa8643d9d152e93436c2
#
_cell.length_a   1.000
_cell.length_b   1.000
_cell.length_c   1.000
_cell.angle_alpha   90.00
_cell.angle_beta   90.00
_cell.angle_gamma   90.00
#
_symmetry.space_group_name_H-M   'P 1'
#
loop_
_entity.id
_entity.type
_entity.pdbx_description
1 polymer ?
#
loop_
_entity_poly.entity_id
_entity_poly.type
_entity_poly.pdbx_seq_one_letter_code
_entity_poly.pdbx_strand_id
1 'polypeptide(L)'
;DTEGNGFFVTPGLDKCLALYTPLHFKAISEKYNEQASTNRKARNFQRHFFSNSKKVDCDKQGRINIHPQHIDYAGLKKEVIIVGVMDRIEIWDLQSWNEVEAGNSDNFENDAEDLFRLGSIPG
;
A
#
# COMPACT_ATOMS: atom_id res chain seq x y z
N ASP A 1 -1.79 -3.72 -23.51
CA ASP A 1 -1.97 -3.70 -22.95
C ASP A 1 -1.97 -2.83 -22.20
N THR A 2 -2.19 -2.37 -22.35
CA THR A 2 -2.47 -1.53 -21.49
C THR A 2 -2.11 -1.82 -20.19
N GLU A 3 -2.03 -3.02 -19.86
CA GLU A 3 -1.66 -3.37 -18.57
C GLU A 3 -0.29 -3.02 -18.24
N GLY A 4 0.57 -2.77 -19.18
CA GLY A 4 1.96 -2.51 -18.90
C GLY A 4 2.27 -1.13 -18.38
N ASN A 5 1.37 -0.16 -18.55
CA ASN A 5 1.69 1.23 -18.25
C ASN A 5 0.97 1.81 -17.07
N GLY A 6 0.07 1.07 -16.48
CA GLY A 6 -0.79 1.60 -15.43
C GLY A 6 -0.55 0.93 -14.10
N PHE A 7 -0.98 1.65 -13.07
CA PHE A 7 -0.95 1.13 -11.71
C PHE A 7 -2.28 1.44 -11.06
N PHE A 8 -2.61 0.65 -10.05
CA PHE A 8 -3.70 0.99 -9.15
C PHE A 8 -3.09 1.61 -7.90
N VAL A 9 -3.52 2.84 -7.57
CA VAL A 9 -3.09 3.53 -6.37
C VAL A 9 -4.19 3.38 -5.34
N THR A 10 -3.83 2.90 -4.18
CA THR A 10 -4.78 2.63 -3.10
C THR A 10 -4.31 3.26 -1.82
N PRO A 11 -5.22 3.49 -0.86
CA PRO A 11 -4.78 3.83 0.48
C PRO A 11 -4.00 2.65 1.04
N GLY A 12 -2.83 2.92 1.59
CA GLY A 12 -2.05 1.92 2.28
C GLY A 12 -2.30 1.98 3.77
N LEU A 13 -1.86 0.98 4.48
CA LEU A 13 -1.92 1.02 5.94
C LEU A 13 -0.82 1.97 6.43
N ASP A 14 -1.02 2.54 7.62
CA ASP A 14 -0.06 3.48 8.23
C ASP A 14 0.05 4.81 7.47
N LYS A 15 -1.02 5.20 6.78
CA LYS A 15 -1.09 6.51 6.12
C LYS A 15 -0.06 6.69 5.01
N CYS A 16 0.14 5.67 4.21
CA CYS A 16 0.90 5.76 2.98
C CYS A 16 0.00 5.40 1.81
N LEU A 17 0.52 5.48 0.60
CA LEU A 17 -0.17 4.97 -0.58
C LEU A 17 0.50 3.69 -1.02
N ALA A 18 -0.28 2.78 -1.57
CA ALA A 18 0.25 1.57 -2.17
C ALA A 18 -0.03 1.59 -3.66
N LEU A 19 0.95 1.16 -4.45
CA LEU A 19 0.80 1.02 -5.89
C LEU A 19 0.89 -0.46 -6.23
N TYR A 20 -0.08 -0.92 -7.00
CA TYR A 20 -0.10 -2.30 -7.47
C TYR A 20 -0.14 -2.32 -8.98
N THR A 21 0.57 -3.27 -9.59
CA THR A 21 0.35 -3.57 -11.00
C THR A 21 -1.06 -4.14 -11.13
N PRO A 22 -1.65 -4.13 -12.34
CA PRO A 22 -2.96 -4.74 -12.51
C PRO A 22 -3.02 -6.18 -12.04
N LEU A 23 -1.96 -6.95 -12.26
CA LEU A 23 -1.91 -8.33 -11.83
C LEU A 23 -1.93 -8.46 -10.31
N HIS A 24 -1.10 -7.68 -9.63
CA HIS A 24 -1.07 -7.71 -8.17
C HIS A 24 -2.34 -7.14 -7.55
N PHE A 25 -2.92 -6.13 -8.19
CA PHE A 25 -4.18 -5.58 -7.69
C PHE A 25 -5.30 -6.63 -7.77
N LYS A 26 -5.33 -7.40 -8.85
CA LYS A 26 -6.30 -8.47 -8.97
C LYS A 26 -6.11 -9.50 -7.85
N ALA A 27 -4.86 -9.87 -7.57
CA ALA A 27 -4.56 -10.84 -6.53
C ALA A 27 -5.00 -10.35 -5.15
N ILE A 28 -4.69 -9.09 -4.82
CA ILE A 28 -5.06 -8.56 -3.51
C ILE A 28 -6.58 -8.38 -3.40
N SER A 29 -7.24 -8.05 -4.52
CA SER A 29 -8.69 -7.91 -4.56
C SER A 29 -9.37 -9.24 -4.26
N GLU A 30 -8.87 -10.31 -4.84
CA GLU A 30 -9.42 -11.64 -4.60
C GLU A 30 -9.23 -12.05 -3.16
N LYS A 31 -8.06 -11.75 -2.60
CA LYS A 31 -7.77 -12.06 -1.21
C LYS A 31 -8.72 -11.32 -0.26
N TYR A 32 -8.95 -10.03 -0.52
CA TYR A 32 -9.85 -9.25 0.32
C TYR A 32 -11.31 -9.72 0.17
N ASN A 33 -11.66 -10.18 -1.02
CA ASN A 33 -13.02 -10.65 -1.27
C ASN A 33 -13.33 -11.95 -0.51
N GLU A 34 -12.31 -12.71 -0.15
CA GLU A 34 -12.49 -13.93 0.63
C GLU A 34 -12.98 -13.64 2.05
N GLN A 35 -12.78 -12.43 2.53
CA GLN A 35 -13.24 -12.03 3.84
C GLN A 35 -14.74 -11.85 3.78
N ALA A 36 -15.43 -12.77 4.32
CA ALA A 36 -16.83 -12.97 4.10
C ALA A 36 -17.71 -11.75 4.23
N SER A 37 -18.76 -11.72 3.41
CA SER A 37 -19.74 -10.67 3.42
C SER A 37 -20.54 -10.60 4.73
N THR A 38 -20.47 -11.63 5.56
CA THR A 38 -21.14 -11.64 6.85
C THR A 38 -20.39 -10.82 7.90
N ASN A 39 -19.14 -10.44 7.62
CA ASN A 39 -18.34 -9.68 8.57
C ASN A 39 -18.44 -8.20 8.26
N ARG A 40 -19.01 -7.44 9.18
CA ARG A 40 -19.22 -5.99 8.99
C ARG A 40 -17.90 -5.25 8.80
N LYS A 41 -16.89 -5.57 9.59
CA LYS A 41 -15.59 -4.89 9.45
C LYS A 41 -14.97 -5.14 8.11
N ALA A 42 -15.07 -6.36 7.60
CA ALA A 42 -14.56 -6.71 6.29
C ALA A 42 -15.31 -5.95 5.20
N ARG A 43 -16.65 -5.85 5.30
CA ARG A 43 -17.43 -5.11 4.33
C ARG A 43 -17.05 -3.63 4.32
N ASN A 44 -16.88 -3.04 5.48
CA ASN A 44 -16.52 -1.62 5.58
C ASN A 44 -15.12 -1.36 5.06
N PHE A 45 -14.20 -2.28 5.35
CA PHE A 45 -12.85 -2.19 4.80
C PHE A 45 -12.89 -2.25 3.28
N GLN A 46 -13.63 -3.19 2.72
CA GLN A 46 -13.75 -3.36 1.27
C GLN A 46 -14.32 -2.10 0.62
N ARG A 47 -15.38 -1.55 1.21
CA ARG A 47 -15.99 -0.33 0.68
C ARG A 47 -15.00 0.81 0.63
N HIS A 48 -14.29 1.03 1.72
CA HIS A 48 -13.33 2.13 1.79
C HIS A 48 -12.15 1.90 0.84
N PHE A 49 -11.59 0.71 0.87
CA PHE A 49 -10.42 0.39 0.07
C PHE A 49 -10.72 0.51 -1.43
N PHE A 50 -11.77 -0.15 -1.88
CA PHE A 50 -12.04 -0.19 -3.31
C PHE A 50 -12.61 1.12 -3.84
N SER A 51 -13.41 1.83 -3.06
CA SER A 51 -13.94 3.11 -3.51
C SER A 51 -12.86 4.18 -3.58
N ASN A 52 -11.75 3.98 -2.87
CA ASN A 52 -10.63 4.92 -2.89
C ASN A 52 -9.44 4.43 -3.72
N SER A 53 -9.60 3.33 -4.44
CA SER A 53 -8.56 2.85 -5.35
C SER A 53 -8.78 3.49 -6.71
N LYS A 54 -7.69 3.99 -7.31
CA LYS A 54 -7.75 4.69 -8.59
C LYS A 54 -6.72 4.11 -9.52
N LYS A 55 -7.12 3.92 -10.77
CA LYS A 55 -6.16 3.53 -11.78
C LYS A 55 -5.46 4.77 -12.31
N VAL A 56 -4.14 4.74 -12.40
CA VAL A 56 -3.35 5.83 -12.94
C VAL A 56 -2.43 5.28 -14.02
N ASP A 57 -2.19 6.10 -15.03
CA ASP A 57 -1.30 5.72 -16.12
C ASP A 57 0.02 6.45 -15.96
N CYS A 58 1.08 5.78 -16.38
CA CYS A 58 2.41 6.34 -16.38
C CYS A 58 2.62 7.07 -17.70
N ASP A 59 3.15 8.30 -17.67
CA ASP A 59 3.41 9.01 -18.90
C ASP A 59 4.74 8.54 -19.52
N LYS A 60 5.13 9.15 -20.62
CA LYS A 60 6.32 8.72 -21.35
C LYS A 60 7.61 8.94 -20.57
N GLN A 61 7.59 9.85 -19.60
CA GLN A 61 8.76 10.10 -18.75
C GLN A 61 8.68 9.28 -17.45
N GLY A 62 7.74 8.37 -17.33
CA GLY A 62 7.63 7.55 -16.15
C GLY A 62 6.95 8.23 -14.97
N ARG A 63 6.18 9.28 -15.21
CA ARG A 63 5.50 10.02 -14.15
C ARG A 63 4.03 9.61 -14.07
N ILE A 64 3.49 9.64 -12.87
CA ILE A 64 2.07 9.42 -12.64
C ILE A 64 1.51 10.62 -11.89
N ASN A 65 0.22 10.86 -12.06
CA ASN A 65 -0.47 11.92 -11.32
C ASN A 65 -1.17 11.29 -10.14
N ILE A 66 -0.87 11.79 -8.95
CA ILE A 66 -1.51 11.31 -7.73
C ILE A 66 -2.77 12.14 -7.51
N HIS A 67 -3.87 11.45 -7.31
CA HIS A 67 -5.15 12.10 -7.07
C HIS A 67 -5.09 12.94 -5.78
N PRO A 68 -5.68 14.14 -5.76
CA PRO A 68 -5.64 14.99 -4.56
C PRO A 68 -6.11 14.30 -3.29
N GLN A 69 -7.11 13.45 -3.41
CA GLN A 69 -7.62 12.68 -2.29
C GLN A 69 -6.54 11.76 -1.68
N HIS A 70 -5.70 11.18 -2.53
CA HIS A 70 -4.61 10.34 -2.08
C HIS A 70 -3.49 11.17 -1.45
N ILE A 71 -3.22 12.34 -2.01
CA ILE A 71 -2.23 13.25 -1.45
C ILE A 71 -2.64 13.63 -0.03
N ASP A 72 -3.92 13.96 0.17
CA ASP A 72 -4.43 14.31 1.50
C ASP A 72 -4.35 13.13 2.46
N TYR A 73 -4.76 11.95 2.01
CA TYR A 73 -4.77 10.78 2.87
C TYR A 73 -3.37 10.47 3.41
N ALA A 74 -2.37 10.50 2.52
CA ALA A 74 -1.00 10.14 2.89
C ALA A 74 -0.20 11.33 3.39
N GLY A 75 -0.79 12.52 3.42
CA GLY A 75 -0.10 13.72 3.87
C GLY A 75 1.12 14.06 3.05
N LEU A 76 1.07 13.77 1.74
CA LEU A 76 2.21 14.00 0.88
C LEU A 76 2.47 15.50 0.72
N LYS A 77 3.71 15.88 0.89
CA LYS A 77 4.15 17.24 0.70
C LYS A 77 5.07 17.28 -0.51
N LYS A 78 6.10 18.07 -0.42
CA LYS A 78 6.98 18.32 -1.55
C LYS A 78 7.88 17.14 -1.87
N GLU A 79 8.34 16.46 -0.84
CA GLU A 79 9.29 15.36 -0.99
C GLU A 79 8.66 14.05 -0.57
N VAL A 80 8.78 13.05 -1.40
CA VAL A 80 8.23 11.73 -1.12
C VAL A 80 9.32 10.69 -1.30
N ILE A 81 9.10 9.54 -0.69
CA ILE A 81 9.97 8.39 -0.90
C ILE A 81 9.15 7.25 -1.46
N ILE A 82 9.74 6.50 -2.38
CA ILE A 82 9.09 5.36 -3.02
C ILE A 82 9.84 4.11 -2.57
N VAL A 83 9.12 3.17 -1.98
CA VAL A 83 9.72 1.99 -1.38
C VAL A 83 9.07 0.74 -1.95
N GLY A 84 9.88 -0.18 -2.47
CA GLY A 84 9.37 -1.47 -2.93
C GLY A 84 9.20 -2.42 -1.76
N VAL A 85 8.02 -3.02 -1.63
CA VAL A 85 7.71 -3.95 -0.56
C VAL A 85 7.06 -5.17 -1.18
N MET A 86 7.86 -6.09 -1.60
CA MET A 86 7.47 -7.39 -2.13
C MET A 86 6.37 -7.37 -3.20
N ASP A 87 5.11 -7.21 -2.81
CA ASP A 87 3.96 -7.29 -3.72
C ASP A 87 3.40 -5.93 -4.10
N ARG A 88 4.03 -4.85 -3.61
CA ARG A 88 3.55 -3.50 -3.87
C ARG A 88 4.67 -2.49 -3.78
N ILE A 89 4.39 -1.32 -4.27
CA ILE A 89 5.26 -0.15 -4.07
C ILE A 89 4.52 0.78 -3.13
N GLU A 90 5.22 1.34 -2.15
CA GLU A 90 4.60 2.31 -1.25
C GLU A 90 5.14 3.70 -1.53
N ILE A 91 4.27 4.70 -1.42
CA ILE A 91 4.66 6.10 -1.51
C ILE A 91 4.36 6.75 -0.17
N TRP A 92 5.38 7.35 0.39
CA TRP A 92 5.31 8.00 1.70
C TRP A 92 5.76 9.44 1.60
N ASP A 93 5.15 10.30 2.42
CA ASP A 93 5.76 11.60 2.69
C ASP A 93 7.13 11.35 3.33
N LEU A 94 8.15 12.06 2.90
CA LEU A 94 9.52 11.77 3.35
C LEU A 94 9.67 11.88 4.86
N GLN A 95 9.12 12.91 5.46
CA GLN A 95 9.23 13.08 6.91
C GLN A 95 8.51 11.96 7.66
N SER A 96 7.31 11.60 7.20
CA SER A 96 6.56 10.50 7.81
C SER A 96 7.33 9.19 7.70
N TRP A 97 7.94 8.94 6.55
CA TRP A 97 8.75 7.74 6.37
C TRP A 97 9.91 7.69 7.35
N ASN A 98 10.61 8.82 7.52
CA ASN A 98 11.75 8.86 8.41
C ASN A 98 11.35 8.53 9.85
N GLU A 99 10.19 9.01 10.28
CA GLU A 99 9.68 8.72 11.62
C GLU A 99 9.33 7.26 11.81
N VAL A 100 8.64 6.68 10.81
CA VAL A 100 8.25 5.28 10.86
C VAL A 100 9.47 4.37 10.78
N GLU A 101 10.40 4.69 9.89
CA GLU A 101 11.59 3.87 9.70
C GLU A 101 12.51 3.89 10.91
N ALA A 102 12.59 5.02 11.62
CA ALA A 102 13.38 5.06 12.85
C ALA A 102 12.86 4.03 13.85
N GLY A 103 11.53 3.96 14.03
CA GLY A 103 10.94 2.96 14.89
C GLY A 103 11.15 1.54 14.38
N ASN A 104 11.00 1.34 13.07
CA ASN A 104 11.17 0.03 12.47
C ASN A 104 12.59 -0.48 12.62
N SER A 105 13.57 0.39 12.45
CA SER A 105 14.96 0.02 12.60
C SER A 105 15.27 -0.42 14.02
N ASP A 106 14.73 0.30 15.01
CA ASP A 106 14.95 -0.04 16.42
C ASP A 106 14.28 -1.34 16.82
N ASN A 107 13.14 -1.66 16.21
CA ASN A 107 12.34 -2.82 16.62
C ASN A 107 12.49 -4.02 15.69
N PHE A 108 13.35 -3.92 14.69
CA PHE A 108 13.42 -4.93 13.64
C PHE A 108 13.63 -6.34 14.18
N GLU A 109 14.60 -6.51 15.06
CA GLU A 109 14.91 -7.85 15.57
C GLU A 109 13.81 -8.38 16.49
N ASN A 110 13.26 -7.52 17.33
CA ASN A 110 12.18 -7.93 18.23
C ASN A 110 10.94 -8.32 17.43
N ASP A 111 10.61 -7.56 16.40
CA ASP A 111 9.46 -7.87 15.57
C ASP A 111 9.65 -9.19 14.83
N ALA A 112 10.85 -9.43 14.32
CA ALA A 112 11.14 -10.69 13.64
C ALA A 112 11.01 -11.87 14.59
N GLU A 113 11.52 -11.72 15.81
CA GLU A 113 11.45 -12.76 16.82
C GLU A 113 10.00 -13.09 17.18
N ASP A 114 9.19 -12.05 17.38
CA ASP A 114 7.79 -12.22 17.70
C ASP A 114 7.04 -12.93 16.56
N LEU A 115 7.32 -12.56 15.32
CA LEU A 115 6.67 -13.17 14.16
C LEU A 115 7.08 -14.63 14.00
N PHE A 116 8.36 -14.94 14.23
CA PHE A 116 8.82 -16.34 14.20
C PHE A 116 8.15 -17.16 15.28
N ARG A 117 8.05 -16.60 16.49
CA ARG A 117 7.45 -17.30 17.62
C ARG A 117 5.96 -17.58 17.36
N LEU A 118 5.28 -16.66 16.67
CA LEU A 118 3.87 -16.85 16.34
C LEU A 118 3.65 -17.72 15.10
N GLY A 119 4.74 -18.13 14.44
CA GLY A 119 4.62 -18.96 13.25
C GLY A 119 4.24 -18.21 12.00
N SER A 120 4.27 -16.89 12.03
CA SER A 120 3.92 -16.08 10.87
C SER A 120 5.03 -16.05 9.83
N ILE A 121 6.27 -16.26 10.27
CA ILE A 121 7.45 -16.31 9.40
C ILE A 121 8.18 -17.62 9.70
N PRO A 122 8.51 -18.40 8.69
CA PRO A 122 9.25 -19.65 8.92
C PRO A 122 10.63 -19.33 9.52
N GLY A 123 10.97 -20.04 10.56
CA GLY A 123 12.24 -19.83 11.27
C GLY A 123 13.40 -20.65 10.78
#